data_9bdc6181a61bb3ee713e97e601b6f2a8
#
_entry.id   9bdc6181a61bb3ee713e97e601b6f2a8
#
_cell.length_a   1.000
_cell.length_b   1.000
_cell.length_c   1.000
_cell.angle_alpha   90.00
_cell.angle_beta   90.00
_cell.angle_gamma   90.00
#
_symmetry.space_group_name_H-M   'P 1'
#
loop_
_entity.id
_entity.type
_entity.pdbx_description
1 polymer ?
#
loop_
_entity_poly.entity_id
_entity_poly.type
_entity_poly.pdbx_seq_one_letter_code
_entity_poly.pdbx_strand_id
1 'polypeptide(L)'
;MEVRTIKHYSNCLNRDMEYQVFGSGGKPVLFFPCQGGRFFDFGGNNMPATWSPWIESGLCTVYCADSIDNEAWAALGCDNRWRIENHERWYHYIVDELVPEIRRLQEQAGSWQKGIMTFGCSMGAMHAANLYYRRPDLFDRCFAISGLYDNKEFFGDYCDDLVYNNCPVFYLNNMPADHPYMNLYNSQKSLIVVGQGAWEDVLLESTRRLDEVCCRKGIHTRFEYWGYDVNHDALVAQNGTGLPSLAAGIRKL
;
A
#
# COMPACT_ATOMS: atom_id res chain seq x y z
N MET A 1 -13.58 19.87 -0.86
CA MET A 1 -12.33 19.13 -1.12
C MET A 1 -11.96 19.27 -2.60
N GLU A 2 -10.74 19.73 -2.89
CA GLU A 2 -10.22 19.82 -4.27
C GLU A 2 -9.87 18.42 -4.78
N VAL A 3 -10.22 18.13 -6.05
CA VAL A 3 -9.89 16.86 -6.73
C VAL A 3 -9.28 17.19 -8.10
N ARG A 4 -8.12 16.61 -8.39
CA ARG A 4 -7.41 16.79 -9.65
C ARG A 4 -7.02 15.44 -10.23
N THR A 5 -7.20 15.24 -11.52
CA THR A 5 -6.64 14.10 -12.26
C THR A 5 -5.44 14.59 -13.06
N ILE A 6 -4.33 13.90 -12.91
CA ILE A 6 -3.07 14.22 -13.58
C ILE A 6 -2.67 13.04 -14.45
N LYS A 7 -2.30 13.34 -15.68
CA LYS A 7 -1.80 12.38 -16.66
C LYS A 7 -0.37 12.75 -17.01
N HIS A 8 0.53 11.78 -17.03
CA HIS A 8 1.92 11.97 -17.44
C HIS A 8 2.46 10.71 -18.10
N TYR A 9 3.49 10.86 -18.92
CA TYR A 9 4.17 9.74 -19.53
C TYR A 9 5.15 9.11 -18.55
N SER A 10 5.07 7.79 -18.38
CA SER A 10 6.04 7.00 -17.60
C SER A 10 7.09 6.39 -18.52
N ASN A 11 8.36 6.67 -18.24
CA ASN A 11 9.48 6.02 -18.93
C ASN A 11 9.65 4.57 -18.46
N CYS A 12 9.41 4.29 -17.18
CA CYS A 12 9.49 2.95 -16.63
C CYS A 12 8.49 1.98 -17.29
N LEU A 13 7.28 2.47 -17.59
CA LEU A 13 6.19 1.68 -18.18
C LEU A 13 6.03 1.89 -19.69
N ASN A 14 6.74 2.89 -20.27
CA ASN A 14 6.65 3.28 -21.68
C ASN A 14 5.20 3.54 -22.14
N ARG A 15 4.43 4.26 -21.29
CA ARG A 15 3.04 4.63 -21.55
C ARG A 15 2.60 5.80 -20.70
N ASP A 16 1.45 6.38 -21.04
CA ASP A 16 0.79 7.34 -20.19
C ASP A 16 0.24 6.65 -18.93
N MET A 17 0.48 7.25 -17.79
CA MET A 17 -0.09 6.88 -16.50
C MET A 17 -0.90 8.02 -15.92
N GLU A 18 -1.89 7.68 -15.11
CA GLU A 18 -2.79 8.64 -14.50
C GLU A 18 -2.77 8.46 -12.97
N TYR A 19 -3.02 9.55 -12.26
CA TYR A 19 -3.27 9.50 -10.81
C TYR A 19 -4.23 10.63 -10.41
N GLN A 20 -4.98 10.40 -9.33
CA GLN A 20 -5.83 11.43 -8.75
C GLN A 20 -5.23 11.99 -7.46
N VAL A 21 -5.53 13.26 -7.21
CA VAL A 21 -5.09 13.97 -6.00
C VAL A 21 -6.31 14.53 -5.30
N PHE A 22 -6.46 14.24 -4.02
CA PHE A 22 -7.51 14.75 -3.14
C PHE A 22 -6.89 15.62 -2.06
N GLY A 23 -7.22 16.92 -2.06
CA GLY A 23 -6.66 17.91 -1.14
C GLY A 23 -5.43 18.63 -1.66
N SER A 24 -4.81 19.45 -0.83
CA SER A 24 -3.73 20.37 -1.25
C SER A 24 -2.64 20.60 -0.20
N GLY A 25 -2.63 19.88 0.91
CA GLY A 25 -1.65 20.14 1.99
C GLY A 25 -1.50 18.98 2.97
N GLY A 26 -0.61 19.15 3.94
CA GLY A 26 -0.35 18.19 5.00
C GLY A 26 0.43 16.94 4.54
N LYS A 27 0.30 15.85 5.26
CA LYS A 27 1.02 14.59 5.00
C LYS A 27 0.63 13.99 3.66
N PRO A 28 1.56 13.71 2.74
CA PRO A 28 1.24 12.96 1.53
C PRO A 28 0.92 11.50 1.86
N VAL A 29 -0.21 11.04 1.34
CA VAL A 29 -0.69 9.65 1.44
C VAL A 29 -0.76 9.08 0.03
N LEU A 30 -0.01 8.02 -0.25
CA LEU A 30 -0.04 7.31 -1.51
C LEU A 30 -0.97 6.09 -1.38
N PHE A 31 -2.12 6.19 -2.03
CA PHE A 31 -3.16 5.15 -2.05
C PHE A 31 -2.98 4.23 -3.25
N PHE A 32 -3.15 2.92 -3.00
CA PHE A 32 -3.16 1.87 -4.00
C PHE A 32 -4.55 1.21 -4.04
N PRO A 33 -5.15 1.04 -5.24
CA PRO A 33 -6.46 0.41 -5.39
C PRO A 33 -6.40 -1.10 -5.10
N CYS A 34 -7.58 -1.73 -4.96
CA CYS A 34 -7.71 -3.17 -4.91
C CYS A 34 -7.34 -3.82 -6.26
N GLN A 35 -7.30 -5.14 -6.31
CA GLN A 35 -6.98 -5.90 -7.53
C GLN A 35 -7.87 -5.46 -8.72
N GLY A 36 -7.22 -5.16 -9.84
CA GLY A 36 -7.90 -4.67 -11.05
C GLY A 36 -8.47 -3.26 -10.95
N GLY A 37 -8.27 -2.59 -9.81
CA GLY A 37 -8.71 -1.23 -9.59
C GLY A 37 -7.84 -0.19 -10.30
N ARG A 38 -8.33 1.05 -10.29
CA ARG A 38 -7.72 2.18 -10.99
C ARG A 38 -7.56 3.38 -10.05
N PHE A 39 -6.80 4.35 -10.49
CA PHE A 39 -6.53 5.61 -9.79
C PHE A 39 -7.78 6.36 -9.29
N PHE A 40 -8.95 6.13 -9.87
CA PHE A 40 -10.21 6.78 -9.49
C PHE A 40 -11.04 6.01 -8.45
N ASP A 41 -10.62 4.81 -8.06
CA ASP A 41 -11.40 3.94 -7.14
C ASP A 41 -11.54 4.53 -5.75
N PHE A 42 -10.57 5.32 -5.30
CA PHE A 42 -10.69 6.06 -4.05
C PHE A 42 -11.96 6.94 -4.06
N GLY A 43 -12.20 7.65 -5.15
CA GLY A 43 -13.40 8.46 -5.36
C GLY A 43 -14.67 7.61 -5.48
N GLY A 44 -14.60 6.50 -6.21
CA GLY A 44 -15.74 5.60 -6.47
C GLY A 44 -16.21 4.81 -5.26
N ASN A 45 -15.33 4.50 -4.31
CA ASN A 45 -15.63 3.68 -3.12
C ASN A 45 -15.98 4.52 -1.87
N ASN A 46 -16.47 5.74 -2.05
CA ASN A 46 -16.83 6.66 -0.95
C ASN A 46 -15.70 6.94 0.07
N MET A 47 -14.46 6.63 -0.27
CA MET A 47 -13.28 6.94 0.56
C MET A 47 -13.14 8.43 0.86
N PRO A 48 -13.42 9.37 -0.10
CA PRO A 48 -13.37 10.78 0.18
C PRO A 48 -14.22 11.21 1.36
N ALA A 49 -15.41 10.62 1.56
CA ALA A 49 -16.27 10.96 2.69
C ALA A 49 -15.63 10.52 4.03
N THR A 50 -15.01 9.35 4.06
CA THR A 50 -14.32 8.85 5.25
C THR A 50 -13.07 9.69 5.57
N TRP A 51 -12.33 10.10 4.54
CA TRP A 51 -11.07 10.84 4.67
C TRP A 51 -11.24 12.36 4.75
N SER A 52 -12.45 12.89 4.47
CA SER A 52 -12.71 14.34 4.45
C SER A 52 -12.26 15.08 5.71
N PRO A 53 -12.41 14.55 6.95
CA PRO A 53 -11.96 15.28 8.14
C PRO A 53 -10.47 15.59 8.14
N TRP A 54 -9.65 14.76 7.54
CA TRP A 54 -8.19 14.97 7.46
C TRP A 54 -7.78 15.73 6.21
N ILE A 55 -8.45 15.48 5.08
CA ILE A 55 -8.15 16.18 3.82
C ILE A 55 -8.58 17.63 3.89
N GLU A 56 -9.82 17.91 4.33
CA GLU A 56 -10.39 19.27 4.38
C GLU A 56 -9.77 20.14 5.48
N SER A 57 -9.27 19.51 6.54
CA SER A 57 -8.48 20.23 7.55
C SER A 57 -7.03 20.48 7.14
N GLY A 58 -6.61 20.03 5.95
CA GLY A 58 -5.23 20.18 5.46
C GLY A 58 -4.20 19.32 6.18
N LEU A 59 -4.63 18.26 6.89
CA LEU A 59 -3.73 17.34 7.58
C LEU A 59 -3.09 16.32 6.62
N CYS A 60 -3.76 16.00 5.50
CA CYS A 60 -3.20 15.15 4.47
C CYS A 60 -3.68 15.49 3.07
N THR A 61 -2.90 15.07 2.09
CA THR A 61 -3.27 15.01 0.66
C THR A 61 -3.14 13.58 0.19
N VAL A 62 -4.19 13.03 -0.43
CA VAL A 62 -4.19 11.65 -0.94
C VAL A 62 -3.88 11.65 -2.43
N TYR A 63 -2.88 10.88 -2.80
CA TYR A 63 -2.43 10.62 -4.18
C TYR A 63 -2.81 9.18 -4.52
N CYS A 64 -3.71 8.99 -5.47
CA CYS A 64 -4.24 7.69 -5.85
C CYS A 64 -3.53 7.19 -7.10
N ALA A 65 -2.58 6.27 -6.93
CA ALA A 65 -1.82 5.70 -8.03
C ALA A 65 -2.68 4.78 -8.90
N ASP A 66 -2.37 4.71 -10.19
CA ASP A 66 -2.93 3.70 -11.07
C ASP A 66 -2.22 2.35 -10.90
N SER A 67 -2.95 1.27 -11.15
CA SER A 67 -2.46 -0.11 -11.07
C SER A 67 -2.26 -0.71 -12.46
N ILE A 68 -1.34 -1.68 -12.54
CA ILE A 68 -1.16 -2.57 -13.69
C ILE A 68 -1.30 -4.05 -13.29
N ASP A 69 -2.03 -4.34 -12.22
CA ASP A 69 -2.11 -5.69 -11.65
C ASP A 69 -2.54 -6.74 -12.66
N ASN A 70 -3.43 -6.40 -13.60
CA ASN A 70 -3.87 -7.30 -14.68
C ASN A 70 -2.77 -7.64 -15.69
N GLU A 71 -1.65 -6.94 -15.66
CA GLU A 71 -0.45 -7.21 -16.46
C GLU A 71 0.72 -7.73 -15.60
N ALA A 72 0.50 -7.89 -14.30
CA ALA A 72 1.50 -8.24 -13.30
C ALA A 72 0.98 -9.37 -12.39
N TRP A 73 0.76 -9.09 -11.10
CA TRP A 73 0.36 -10.09 -10.11
C TRP A 73 -0.89 -10.87 -10.51
N ALA A 74 -1.91 -10.21 -11.04
CA ALA A 74 -3.19 -10.80 -11.40
C ALA A 74 -3.24 -11.38 -12.83
N ALA A 75 -2.17 -11.33 -13.61
CA ALA A 75 -2.08 -11.92 -14.94
C ALA A 75 -1.91 -13.44 -14.88
N LEU A 76 -2.84 -14.15 -14.23
CA LEU A 76 -2.80 -15.58 -14.03
C LEU A 76 -2.80 -16.31 -15.39
N GLY A 77 -1.94 -17.32 -15.51
CA GLY A 77 -1.76 -18.10 -16.76
C GLY A 77 -0.72 -17.51 -17.73
N CYS A 78 -0.23 -16.29 -17.48
CA CYS A 78 0.93 -15.76 -18.18
C CYS A 78 2.25 -16.28 -17.56
N ASP A 79 3.36 -16.09 -18.29
CA ASP A 79 4.70 -16.43 -17.79
C ASP A 79 5.03 -15.70 -16.50
N ASN A 80 5.46 -16.43 -15.48
CA ASN A 80 5.68 -15.88 -14.15
C ASN A 80 6.79 -14.83 -14.12
N ARG A 81 7.87 -15.02 -14.89
CA ARG A 81 8.97 -14.05 -14.96
C ARG A 81 8.50 -12.76 -15.62
N TRP A 82 7.76 -12.85 -16.70
CA TRP A 82 7.18 -11.68 -17.37
C TRP A 82 6.24 -10.89 -16.45
N ARG A 83 5.39 -11.59 -15.68
CA ARG A 83 4.46 -10.97 -14.71
C ARG A 83 5.21 -10.14 -13.67
N ILE A 84 6.23 -10.72 -13.06
CA ILE A 84 6.97 -10.04 -11.99
C ILE A 84 7.90 -8.94 -12.52
N GLU A 85 8.42 -9.07 -13.75
CA GLU A 85 9.16 -8.00 -14.42
C GLU A 85 8.27 -6.78 -14.71
N ASN A 86 7.01 -6.99 -15.12
CA ASN A 86 6.06 -5.90 -15.25
C ASN A 86 5.79 -5.21 -13.91
N HIS A 87 5.63 -5.98 -12.83
CA HIS A 87 5.50 -5.42 -11.50
C HIS A 87 6.73 -4.60 -11.08
N GLU A 88 7.95 -5.05 -11.36
CA GLU A 88 9.16 -4.28 -11.06
C GLU A 88 9.22 -2.97 -11.86
N ARG A 89 8.77 -2.95 -13.12
CA ARG A 89 8.65 -1.69 -13.89
C ARG A 89 7.64 -0.74 -13.23
N TRP A 90 6.52 -1.27 -12.73
CA TRP A 90 5.55 -0.46 -11.98
C TRP A 90 6.11 0.01 -10.64
N TYR A 91 6.85 -0.83 -9.93
CA TYR A 91 7.53 -0.43 -8.71
C TYR A 91 8.49 0.74 -8.98
N HIS A 92 9.28 0.67 -10.05
CA HIS A 92 10.15 1.77 -10.46
C HIS A 92 9.37 3.02 -10.88
N TYR A 93 8.24 2.87 -11.57
CA TYR A 93 7.34 3.98 -11.84
C TYR A 93 6.91 4.68 -10.53
N ILE A 94 6.51 3.94 -9.51
CA ILE A 94 6.12 4.53 -8.22
C ILE A 94 7.31 5.24 -7.56
N VAL A 95 8.45 4.55 -7.44
CA VAL A 95 9.59 5.03 -6.65
C VAL A 95 10.38 6.14 -7.36
N ASP A 96 10.60 5.99 -8.66
CA ASP A 96 11.54 6.82 -9.41
C ASP A 96 10.84 7.95 -10.19
N GLU A 97 9.52 7.88 -10.40
CA GLU A 97 8.74 8.89 -11.12
C GLU A 97 7.64 9.52 -10.25
N LEU A 98 6.72 8.73 -9.68
CA LEU A 98 5.56 9.27 -8.95
C LEU A 98 5.96 9.88 -7.58
N VAL A 99 6.82 9.23 -6.81
CA VAL A 99 7.31 9.75 -5.51
C VAL A 99 8.02 11.09 -5.66
N PRO A 100 8.97 11.27 -6.60
CA PRO A 100 9.56 12.59 -6.87
C PRO A 100 8.53 13.65 -7.28
N GLU A 101 7.54 13.27 -8.08
CA GLU A 101 6.47 14.18 -8.49
C GLU A 101 5.58 14.59 -7.30
N ILE A 102 5.19 13.65 -6.43
CA ILE A 102 4.47 13.95 -5.19
C ILE A 102 5.28 14.94 -4.34
N ARG A 103 6.57 14.70 -4.18
CA ARG A 103 7.46 15.59 -3.45
C ARG A 103 7.47 17.00 -4.06
N ARG A 104 7.65 17.10 -5.37
CA ARG A 104 7.63 18.38 -6.10
C ARG A 104 6.33 19.16 -5.89
N LEU A 105 5.18 18.47 -5.98
CA LEU A 105 3.87 19.08 -5.77
C LEU A 105 3.69 19.57 -4.32
N GLN A 106 4.14 18.80 -3.35
CA GLN A 106 4.09 19.16 -1.94
C GLN A 106 5.04 20.33 -1.59
N GLU A 107 6.23 20.35 -2.19
CA GLU A 107 7.18 21.48 -2.04
C GLU A 107 6.61 22.76 -2.65
N GLN A 108 5.97 22.68 -3.81
CA GLN A 108 5.28 23.83 -4.45
C GLN A 108 4.11 24.36 -3.60
N ALA A 109 3.40 23.46 -2.93
CA ALA A 109 2.33 23.83 -2.00
C ALA A 109 2.83 24.31 -0.62
N GLY A 110 4.15 24.30 -0.38
CA GLY A 110 4.74 24.65 0.92
C GLY A 110 4.39 23.67 2.04
N SER A 111 4.00 22.44 1.69
CA SER A 111 3.47 21.45 2.63
C SER A 111 4.32 20.16 2.74
N TRP A 112 5.47 20.10 2.06
CA TRP A 112 6.31 18.90 2.12
C TRP A 112 6.71 18.56 3.54
N GLN A 113 6.35 17.34 3.95
CA GLN A 113 6.81 16.70 5.16
C GLN A 113 7.66 15.49 4.78
N LYS A 114 8.71 15.22 5.55
CA LYS A 114 9.58 14.07 5.27
C LYS A 114 8.77 12.78 5.31
N GLY A 115 8.95 11.95 4.29
CA GLY A 115 8.31 10.65 4.13
C GLY A 115 6.86 10.73 3.60
N ILE A 116 6.41 9.63 3.05
CA ILE A 116 5.07 9.43 2.49
C ILE A 116 4.40 8.28 3.25
N MET A 117 3.12 8.42 3.56
CA MET A 117 2.32 7.30 4.07
C MET A 117 1.82 6.46 2.90
N THR A 118 2.01 5.14 2.95
CA THR A 118 1.35 4.20 2.03
C THR A 118 0.02 3.73 2.60
N PHE A 119 -0.98 3.58 1.74
CA PHE A 119 -2.31 3.09 2.13
C PHE A 119 -2.93 2.23 1.04
N GLY A 120 -3.58 1.14 1.41
CA GLY A 120 -4.34 0.32 0.48
C GLY A 120 -5.13 -0.80 1.16
N CYS A 121 -6.03 -1.40 0.38
CA CYS A 121 -6.83 -2.54 0.79
C CYS A 121 -6.61 -3.70 -0.20
N SER A 122 -6.69 -4.94 0.26
CA SER A 122 -6.53 -6.14 -0.58
C SER A 122 -5.18 -6.12 -1.32
N MET A 123 -5.15 -6.20 -2.65
CA MET A 123 -3.92 -6.07 -3.42
C MET A 123 -3.23 -4.71 -3.21
N GLY A 124 -4.00 -3.64 -3.01
CA GLY A 124 -3.43 -2.34 -2.65
C GLY A 124 -2.71 -2.35 -1.30
N ALA A 125 -3.16 -3.17 -0.34
CA ALA A 125 -2.46 -3.37 0.93
C ALA A 125 -1.13 -4.13 0.76
N MET A 126 -1.09 -5.10 -0.16
CA MET A 126 0.13 -5.79 -0.55
C MET A 126 1.17 -4.78 -1.08
N HIS A 127 0.75 -3.91 -2.01
CA HIS A 127 1.62 -2.87 -2.56
C HIS A 127 2.06 -1.86 -1.50
N ALA A 128 1.14 -1.39 -0.66
CA ALA A 128 1.42 -0.43 0.40
C ALA A 128 2.47 -0.96 1.39
N ALA A 129 2.30 -2.20 1.86
CA ALA A 129 3.25 -2.83 2.78
C ALA A 129 4.60 -3.13 2.11
N ASN A 130 4.59 -3.66 0.86
CA ASN A 130 5.82 -3.96 0.14
C ASN A 130 6.67 -2.70 -0.08
N LEU A 131 6.07 -1.60 -0.53
CA LEU A 131 6.77 -0.32 -0.71
C LEU A 131 7.32 0.23 0.60
N TYR A 132 6.53 0.19 1.68
CA TYR A 132 6.98 0.60 3.01
C TYR A 132 8.19 -0.19 3.50
N TYR A 133 8.17 -1.51 3.41
CA TYR A 133 9.29 -2.32 3.88
C TYR A 133 10.50 -2.32 2.94
N ARG A 134 10.30 -2.17 1.62
CA ARG A 134 11.41 -2.06 0.66
C ARG A 134 12.11 -0.70 0.71
N ARG A 135 11.37 0.38 0.98
CA ARG A 135 11.88 1.75 0.94
C ARG A 135 11.43 2.58 2.17
N PRO A 136 11.81 2.15 3.38
CA PRO A 136 11.48 2.92 4.59
C PRO A 136 12.18 4.29 4.64
N ASP A 137 13.12 4.55 3.75
CA ASP A 137 13.73 5.85 3.52
C ASP A 137 12.80 6.85 2.83
N LEU A 138 11.83 6.37 2.05
CA LEU A 138 10.82 7.16 1.34
C LEU A 138 9.46 7.13 2.05
N PHE A 139 9.09 5.95 2.57
CA PHE A 139 7.79 5.71 3.19
C PHE A 139 7.95 5.54 4.69
N ASP A 140 7.41 6.48 5.46
CA ASP A 140 7.57 6.54 6.92
C ASP A 140 6.33 6.08 7.70
N ARG A 141 5.25 5.79 6.98
CA ARG A 141 4.01 5.23 7.54
C ARG A 141 3.38 4.24 6.56
N CYS A 142 2.74 3.22 7.11
CA CYS A 142 1.98 2.24 6.34
C CYS A 142 0.64 1.97 7.00
N PHE A 143 -0.42 1.96 6.19
CA PHE A 143 -1.72 1.45 6.59
C PHE A 143 -2.19 0.44 5.54
N ALA A 144 -2.20 -0.83 5.89
CA ALA A 144 -2.54 -1.93 5.00
C ALA A 144 -3.70 -2.74 5.56
N ILE A 145 -4.74 -2.96 4.76
CA ILE A 145 -5.96 -3.64 5.19
C ILE A 145 -6.17 -4.88 4.31
N SER A 146 -6.20 -6.07 4.93
CA SER A 146 -6.48 -7.35 4.28
C SER A 146 -5.60 -7.60 3.07
N GLY A 147 -4.28 -7.54 3.26
CA GLY A 147 -3.28 -7.75 2.21
C GLY A 147 -2.71 -9.17 2.18
N LEU A 148 -2.00 -9.47 1.10
CA LEU A 148 -1.15 -10.64 0.93
C LEU A 148 0.32 -10.21 0.99
N TYR A 149 1.16 -10.94 1.71
CA TYR A 149 2.54 -10.52 1.97
C TYR A 149 3.58 -11.57 1.56
N ASP A 150 3.12 -12.59 0.83
CA ASP A 150 3.93 -13.66 0.22
C ASP A 150 3.42 -13.98 -1.20
N ASN A 151 4.05 -14.98 -1.85
CA ASN A 151 3.78 -15.30 -3.26
C ASN A 151 2.69 -16.37 -3.49
N LYS A 152 2.20 -17.03 -2.43
CA LYS A 152 1.42 -18.27 -2.55
C LYS A 152 0.20 -18.16 -3.46
N GLU A 153 -0.59 -17.08 -3.28
CA GLU A 153 -1.84 -16.90 -4.02
C GLU A 153 -1.63 -16.66 -5.52
N PHE A 154 -0.57 -15.91 -5.88
CA PHE A 154 -0.38 -15.45 -7.24
C PHE A 154 0.70 -16.20 -8.02
N PHE A 155 1.70 -16.75 -7.35
CA PHE A 155 2.84 -17.42 -7.98
C PHE A 155 3.01 -18.88 -7.54
N GLY A 156 2.23 -19.35 -6.54
CA GLY A 156 2.35 -20.72 -6.02
C GLY A 156 3.78 -21.04 -5.56
N ASP A 157 4.37 -22.07 -6.13
CA ASP A 157 5.74 -22.49 -5.81
C ASP A 157 6.84 -21.71 -6.57
N TYR A 158 6.46 -20.85 -7.52
CA TYR A 158 7.43 -20.04 -8.24
C TYR A 158 7.92 -18.89 -7.38
N CYS A 159 9.23 -18.81 -7.20
CA CYS A 159 9.89 -17.73 -6.46
C CYS A 159 11.30 -17.49 -6.99
N ASP A 160 11.44 -16.55 -7.90
CA ASP A 160 12.73 -16.03 -8.33
C ASP A 160 13.17 -14.82 -7.48
N ASP A 161 14.27 -14.18 -7.87
CA ASP A 161 14.82 -13.01 -7.21
C ASP A 161 13.84 -11.83 -7.13
N LEU A 162 13.03 -11.61 -8.19
CA LEU A 162 12.07 -10.53 -8.24
C LEU A 162 10.84 -10.84 -7.38
N VAL A 163 10.31 -12.07 -7.44
CA VAL A 163 9.21 -12.47 -6.55
C VAL A 163 9.65 -12.40 -5.09
N TYR A 164 10.85 -12.91 -4.77
CA TYR A 164 11.42 -12.81 -3.42
C TYR A 164 11.47 -11.37 -2.92
N ASN A 165 11.98 -10.44 -3.75
CA ASN A 165 12.11 -9.03 -3.39
C ASN A 165 10.77 -8.29 -3.25
N ASN A 166 9.67 -8.90 -3.70
CA ASN A 166 8.31 -8.36 -3.57
C ASN A 166 7.45 -9.07 -2.52
N CYS A 167 8.04 -9.96 -1.73
CA CYS A 167 7.36 -10.69 -0.66
C CYS A 167 7.95 -10.33 0.71
N PRO A 168 7.34 -9.40 1.47
CA PRO A 168 7.83 -8.97 2.78
C PRO A 168 8.14 -10.11 3.73
N VAL A 169 7.33 -11.17 3.74
CA VAL A 169 7.56 -12.37 4.55
C VAL A 169 8.93 -12.99 4.28
N PHE A 170 9.42 -12.95 3.04
CA PHE A 170 10.68 -13.59 2.66
C PHE A 170 11.89 -12.71 2.97
N TYR A 171 11.93 -11.48 2.42
CA TYR A 171 13.12 -10.66 2.56
C TYR A 171 13.30 -10.12 4.00
N LEU A 172 12.22 -9.83 4.72
CA LEU A 172 12.32 -9.45 6.13
C LEU A 172 12.81 -10.63 7.00
N ASN A 173 12.34 -11.86 6.72
CA ASN A 173 12.80 -13.04 7.44
C ASN A 173 14.32 -13.24 7.30
N ASN A 174 14.90 -12.93 6.17
CA ASN A 174 16.31 -13.10 5.87
C ASN A 174 17.15 -11.83 6.11
N MET A 175 16.51 -10.72 6.48
CA MET A 175 17.21 -9.44 6.74
C MET A 175 18.12 -9.57 7.96
N PRO A 176 19.40 -9.15 7.88
CA PRO A 176 20.29 -9.11 9.04
C PRO A 176 19.76 -8.21 10.16
N ALA A 177 20.02 -8.58 11.41
CA ALA A 177 19.54 -7.80 12.57
C ALA A 177 20.16 -6.39 12.66
N ASP A 178 21.34 -6.21 12.10
CA ASP A 178 22.07 -4.94 12.03
C ASP A 178 21.80 -4.15 10.74
N HIS A 179 20.83 -4.57 9.91
CA HIS A 179 20.49 -3.87 8.69
C HIS A 179 20.01 -2.44 9.01
N PRO A 180 20.49 -1.40 8.28
CA PRO A 180 20.15 0.00 8.57
C PRO A 180 18.65 0.29 8.63
N TYR A 181 17.84 -0.46 7.89
CA TYR A 181 16.38 -0.30 7.85
C TYR A 181 15.68 -0.71 9.15
N MET A 182 16.30 -1.54 10.01
CA MET A 182 15.73 -1.91 11.29
C MET A 182 15.45 -0.70 12.17
N ASN A 183 16.38 0.28 12.19
CA ASN A 183 16.18 1.53 12.92
C ASN A 183 15.04 2.38 12.31
N LEU A 184 14.89 2.37 10.98
CA LEU A 184 13.80 3.09 10.31
C LEU A 184 12.46 2.46 10.66
N TYR A 185 12.29 1.15 10.51
CA TYR A 185 11.04 0.46 10.88
C TYR A 185 10.62 0.76 12.32
N ASN A 186 11.58 0.76 13.25
CA ASN A 186 11.29 0.93 14.68
C ASN A 186 11.09 2.39 15.11
N SER A 187 11.48 3.36 14.28
CA SER A 187 11.21 4.79 14.49
C SER A 187 9.97 5.30 13.76
N GLN A 188 9.38 4.50 12.89
CA GLN A 188 8.25 4.81 12.04
C GLN A 188 6.96 4.16 12.54
N LYS A 189 5.86 4.34 11.81
CA LYS A 189 4.56 3.76 12.17
C LYS A 189 3.99 2.92 11.06
N SER A 190 3.62 1.69 11.39
CA SER A 190 2.91 0.80 10.48
C SER A 190 1.76 0.10 11.20
N LEU A 191 0.63 0.05 10.53
CA LEU A 191 -0.58 -0.62 10.98
C LEU A 191 -1.05 -1.56 9.87
N ILE A 192 -1.12 -2.84 10.19
CA ILE A 192 -1.65 -3.88 9.31
C ILE A 192 -2.89 -4.46 9.96
N VAL A 193 -3.98 -4.47 9.23
CA VAL A 193 -5.29 -4.92 9.70
C VAL A 193 -5.78 -6.06 8.82
N VAL A 194 -6.44 -7.05 9.42
CA VAL A 194 -7.10 -8.12 8.70
C VAL A 194 -8.40 -8.50 9.41
N GLY A 195 -9.45 -8.83 8.65
CA GLY A 195 -10.67 -9.42 9.16
C GLY A 195 -10.49 -10.90 9.50
N GLN A 196 -11.51 -11.49 10.14
CA GLN A 196 -11.60 -12.92 10.45
C GLN A 196 -12.92 -13.52 9.96
N GLY A 197 -13.63 -12.80 9.10
CA GLY A 197 -14.89 -13.23 8.51
C GLY A 197 -14.71 -13.94 7.16
N ALA A 198 -15.79 -14.04 6.41
CA ALA A 198 -15.78 -14.71 5.10
C ALA A 198 -14.79 -14.06 4.14
N TRP A 199 -14.10 -14.88 3.35
CA TRP A 199 -13.11 -14.50 2.33
C TRP A 199 -11.80 -13.91 2.89
N GLU A 200 -11.58 -13.95 4.21
CA GLU A 200 -10.36 -13.45 4.85
C GLU A 200 -9.33 -14.56 5.17
N ASP A 201 -9.67 -15.85 5.04
CA ASP A 201 -8.81 -16.95 5.51
C ASP A 201 -7.38 -16.90 4.96
N VAL A 202 -7.21 -16.70 3.65
CA VAL A 202 -5.90 -16.64 2.99
C VAL A 202 -5.14 -15.37 3.41
N LEU A 203 -5.85 -14.25 3.52
CA LEU A 203 -5.30 -12.96 3.92
C LEU A 203 -4.87 -12.98 5.39
N LEU A 204 -5.68 -13.62 6.24
CA LEU A 204 -5.42 -13.82 7.66
C LEU A 204 -4.16 -14.69 7.86
N GLU A 205 -4.03 -15.77 7.11
CA GLU A 205 -2.83 -16.63 7.18
C GLU A 205 -1.58 -15.88 6.73
N SER A 206 -1.66 -15.13 5.63
CA SER A 206 -0.54 -14.32 5.13
C SER A 206 -0.16 -13.20 6.11
N THR A 207 -1.17 -12.55 6.73
CA THR A 207 -0.94 -11.53 7.77
C THR A 207 -0.27 -12.11 9.00
N ARG A 208 -0.69 -13.29 9.47
CA ARG A 208 -0.05 -13.98 10.62
C ARG A 208 1.40 -14.31 10.34
N ARG A 209 1.72 -14.77 9.14
CA ARG A 209 3.13 -15.03 8.74
C ARG A 209 3.99 -13.77 8.79
N LEU A 210 3.44 -12.64 8.32
CA LEU A 210 4.16 -11.37 8.39
C LEU A 210 4.33 -10.90 9.84
N ASP A 211 3.30 -11.03 10.68
CA ASP A 211 3.35 -10.72 12.13
C ASP A 211 4.43 -11.54 12.83
N GLU A 212 4.47 -12.85 12.61
CA GLU A 212 5.51 -13.74 13.15
C GLU A 212 6.92 -13.33 12.72
N VAL A 213 7.09 -12.94 11.46
CA VAL A 213 8.38 -12.44 10.95
C VAL A 213 8.76 -11.14 11.65
N CYS A 214 7.84 -10.18 11.73
CA CYS A 214 8.08 -8.90 12.41
C CYS A 214 8.44 -9.10 13.88
N CYS A 215 7.68 -9.93 14.61
CA CYS A 215 7.97 -10.28 15.99
C CYS A 215 9.37 -10.90 16.17
N ARG A 216 9.71 -11.90 15.35
CA ARG A 216 11.02 -12.57 15.41
C ARG A 216 12.18 -11.64 15.09
N LYS A 217 11.98 -10.67 14.20
CA LYS A 217 12.99 -9.69 13.79
C LYS A 217 13.02 -8.43 14.66
N GLY A 218 12.09 -8.26 15.58
CA GLY A 218 11.99 -7.06 16.41
C GLY A 218 11.56 -5.82 15.62
N ILE A 219 10.72 -5.99 14.60
CA ILE A 219 10.15 -4.91 13.81
C ILE A 219 8.83 -4.47 14.46
N HIS A 220 8.71 -3.19 14.81
CA HIS A 220 7.58 -2.64 15.55
C HIS A 220 6.38 -2.31 14.66
N THR A 221 5.89 -3.27 13.88
CA THR A 221 4.61 -3.15 13.17
C THR A 221 3.46 -3.50 14.12
N ARG A 222 2.41 -2.68 14.10
CA ARG A 222 1.16 -2.99 14.80
C ARG A 222 0.28 -3.84 13.91
N PHE A 223 -0.15 -5.00 14.42
CA PHE A 223 -1.13 -5.87 13.77
C PHE A 223 -2.45 -5.80 14.52
N GLU A 224 -3.58 -5.72 13.78
CA GLU A 224 -4.93 -5.78 14.34
C GLU A 224 -5.74 -6.85 13.60
N TYR A 225 -6.31 -7.75 14.37
CA TYR A 225 -7.18 -8.83 13.89
C TYR A 225 -8.61 -8.48 14.28
N TRP A 226 -9.41 -8.05 13.30
CA TRP A 226 -10.78 -7.62 13.54
C TRP A 226 -11.73 -8.81 13.63
N GLY A 227 -12.92 -8.64 14.21
CA GLY A 227 -13.83 -9.74 14.57
C GLY A 227 -14.28 -10.62 13.41
N TYR A 228 -14.89 -11.74 13.73
CA TYR A 228 -15.35 -12.76 12.77
C TYR A 228 -16.53 -12.31 11.91
N ASP A 229 -17.21 -11.23 12.26
CA ASP A 229 -18.25 -10.56 11.50
C ASP A 229 -17.72 -9.59 10.42
N VAL A 230 -16.41 -9.37 10.37
CA VAL A 230 -15.75 -8.50 9.40
C VAL A 230 -15.19 -9.34 8.27
N ASN A 231 -15.85 -9.29 7.13
CA ASN A 231 -15.46 -9.99 5.91
C ASN A 231 -14.73 -9.05 4.93
N HIS A 232 -14.08 -9.63 3.90
CA HIS A 232 -13.30 -8.91 2.93
C HIS A 232 -14.12 -7.83 2.19
N ASP A 233 -15.31 -8.17 1.73
CA ASP A 233 -16.18 -7.22 1.02
C ASP A 233 -16.62 -6.07 1.92
N ALA A 234 -16.89 -6.36 3.20
CA ALA A 234 -17.17 -5.32 4.18
C ALA A 234 -15.97 -4.40 4.43
N LEU A 235 -14.75 -4.93 4.48
CA LEU A 235 -13.53 -4.15 4.63
C LEU A 235 -13.23 -3.29 3.39
N VAL A 236 -13.42 -3.83 2.20
CA VAL A 236 -13.22 -3.13 0.93
C VAL A 236 -14.37 -2.15 0.65
N ALA A 237 -15.62 -2.56 0.84
CA ALA A 237 -16.81 -1.73 0.57
C ALA A 237 -17.13 -0.73 1.69
N GLN A 238 -16.83 -1.07 2.96
CA GLN A 238 -17.06 -0.19 4.12
C GLN A 238 -15.95 0.86 4.31
N ASN A 239 -14.98 0.91 3.44
CA ASN A 239 -14.04 2.03 3.34
C ASN A 239 -14.76 3.40 3.23
N GLY A 240 -16.07 3.40 3.06
CA GLY A 240 -16.89 4.59 2.95
C GLY A 240 -17.97 4.81 4.02
N THR A 241 -18.39 3.83 4.80
CA THR A 241 -19.64 4.04 5.56
C THR A 241 -19.70 3.47 6.98
N GLY A 242 -18.60 3.40 7.71
CA GLY A 242 -18.94 3.18 9.10
C GLY A 242 -18.13 2.24 9.96
N LEU A 243 -16.86 2.15 9.71
CA LEU A 243 -16.04 1.59 10.74
C LEU A 243 -15.46 2.73 11.60
N PRO A 244 -15.91 2.85 12.86
CA PRO A 244 -15.19 3.59 13.88
C PRO A 244 -13.70 3.20 13.94
N SER A 245 -13.39 2.00 13.45
CA SER A 245 -12.08 1.36 13.37
C SER A 245 -11.16 1.93 12.28
N LEU A 246 -11.65 2.29 11.08
CA LEU A 246 -10.80 2.90 10.05
C LEU A 246 -10.34 4.30 10.49
N ALA A 247 -11.31 5.11 10.95
CA ALA A 247 -11.02 6.42 11.54
C ALA A 247 -10.11 6.30 12.78
N ALA A 248 -10.29 5.28 13.60
CA ALA A 248 -9.43 4.98 14.74
C ALA A 248 -8.04 4.49 14.30
N GLY A 249 -7.95 3.70 13.21
CA GLY A 249 -6.69 3.28 12.61
C GLY A 249 -5.88 4.48 12.11
N ILE A 250 -6.51 5.36 11.33
CA ILE A 250 -5.87 6.59 10.82
C ILE A 250 -5.40 7.49 11.98
N ARG A 251 -6.18 7.60 13.06
CA ARG A 251 -5.78 8.40 14.25
C ARG A 251 -4.59 7.81 15.02
N LYS A 252 -4.30 6.52 14.84
CA LYS A 252 -3.17 5.84 15.49
C LYS A 252 -1.86 5.99 14.72
N LEU A 253 -1.92 6.46 13.47
CA LEU A 253 -0.80 6.77 12.57
C LEU A 253 -0.43 8.26 12.64
#